data_8099344f48eeb1fb59f12e6a45e5e918
#
_entry.id   8099344f48eeb1fb59f12e6a45e5e918
#
_cell.length_a   1.000
_cell.length_b   1.000
_cell.length_c   1.000
_cell.angle_alpha   90.00
_cell.angle_beta   90.00
_cell.angle_gamma   90.00
#
_symmetry.space_group_name_H-M   'P 1'
#
loop_
_entity.id
_entity.type
_entity.pdbx_description
1 polymer ?
#
loop_
_entity_poly.entity_id
_entity_poly.type
_entity_poly.pdbx_seq_one_letter_code
_entity_poly.pdbx_strand_id
1 'polypeptide(L)'
;GADGAGASLIQVPAGGGPWDGTDPVLQRLSAIMGKNCHDTAMTIDARREDAVLSGYAGLPTLNRGNAQMQFLFVNGRPVRDKLLYGALRGAYREFLSHDRYALVALFLDLASDAVDVNVHPAKAEVRFRDAGLIRGLIVGALKHALAEAGHRASTTVAGAALGAVRPGGMAGGYSGAGSGNY
;
A
#
# COMPACT_ATOMS: atom_id res chain seq x y z
N GLY A 1 -15.92 -23.52 -27.98
CA GLY A 1 -14.95 -22.49 -27.89
C GLY A 1 -15.14 -21.74 -26.59
N ALA A 2 -14.43 -22.11 -25.57
CA ALA A 2 -14.64 -21.50 -24.30
C ALA A 2 -13.51 -20.54 -24.02
N ASP A 3 -13.87 -19.37 -23.94
CA ASP A 3 -13.01 -18.24 -23.79
C ASP A 3 -12.63 -18.05 -22.35
N GLY A 4 -11.53 -18.64 -21.98
CA GLY A 4 -10.82 -18.35 -20.74
C GLY A 4 -10.13 -16.98 -20.75
N ALA A 5 -10.69 -16.01 -21.43
CA ALA A 5 -10.07 -14.71 -21.62
C ALA A 5 -10.27 -13.75 -20.43
N GLY A 6 -10.95 -14.18 -19.38
CA GLY A 6 -11.23 -13.28 -18.26
C GLY A 6 -10.18 -13.25 -17.15
N ALA A 7 -9.34 -14.24 -17.05
CA ALA A 7 -8.43 -14.39 -15.90
C ALA A 7 -7.01 -13.84 -16.12
N SER A 8 -6.67 -13.53 -17.36
CA SER A 8 -5.30 -13.14 -17.72
C SER A 8 -5.01 -11.64 -17.66
N LEU A 9 -5.98 -10.83 -17.27
CA LEU A 9 -5.88 -9.38 -17.42
C LEU A 9 -5.34 -8.65 -16.20
N ILE A 10 -4.90 -9.36 -15.17
CA ILE A 10 -4.26 -8.75 -14.03
C ILE A 10 -2.87 -9.37 -13.87
N GLN A 11 -2.06 -9.23 -14.87
CA GLN A 11 -0.62 -9.31 -14.70
C GLN A 11 -0.16 -7.94 -14.20
N VAL A 12 0.01 -7.84 -12.90
CA VAL A 12 0.84 -6.78 -12.35
C VAL A 12 2.25 -7.07 -12.79
N PRO A 13 2.90 -6.22 -13.57
CA PRO A 13 4.27 -6.48 -13.99
C PRO A 13 5.13 -6.64 -12.74
N ALA A 14 5.84 -7.75 -12.68
CA ALA A 14 6.87 -7.98 -11.67
C ALA A 14 7.99 -6.97 -11.90
N GLY A 15 8.02 -5.97 -11.09
CA GLY A 15 9.01 -4.92 -11.12
C GLY A 15 8.36 -3.57 -10.84
N GLY A 16 8.60 -3.05 -9.65
CA GLY A 16 8.09 -1.76 -9.21
C GLY A 16 8.56 -0.62 -10.11
N GLY A 17 7.97 -0.54 -11.28
CA GLY A 17 8.02 0.65 -12.11
C GLY A 17 7.09 1.72 -11.55
N PRO A 18 7.37 2.99 -11.78
CA PRO A 18 6.44 4.04 -11.44
C PRO A 18 5.10 3.76 -12.14
N TRP A 19 4.04 3.86 -11.39
CA TRP A 19 2.71 3.72 -11.91
C TRP A 19 2.47 4.67 -13.09
N ASP A 20 2.17 4.13 -14.23
CA ASP A 20 1.94 4.89 -15.46
C ASP A 20 0.45 5.24 -15.68
N GLY A 21 -0.42 4.86 -14.75
CA GLY A 21 -1.84 5.11 -14.85
C GLY A 21 -2.60 4.19 -15.82
N THR A 22 -1.92 3.24 -16.45
CA THR A 22 -2.53 2.35 -17.44
C THR A 22 -3.04 1.03 -16.84
N ASP A 23 -2.63 0.71 -15.60
CA ASP A 23 -3.08 -0.50 -14.92
C ASP A 23 -4.60 -0.42 -14.61
N PRO A 24 -5.42 -1.33 -15.16
CA PRO A 24 -6.86 -1.33 -14.93
C PRO A 24 -7.27 -1.49 -13.46
N VAL A 25 -6.44 -2.16 -12.66
CA VAL A 25 -6.67 -2.33 -11.23
C VAL A 25 -6.47 -1.01 -10.50
N LEU A 26 -5.40 -0.30 -10.84
CA LEU A 26 -5.16 1.04 -10.30
C LEU A 26 -6.20 2.04 -10.72
N GLN A 27 -6.68 1.97 -11.96
CA GLN A 27 -7.78 2.82 -12.41
C GLN A 27 -9.06 2.56 -11.61
N ARG A 28 -9.37 1.29 -11.33
CA ARG A 28 -10.51 0.94 -10.47
C ARG A 28 -10.31 1.40 -9.03
N LEU A 29 -9.13 1.20 -8.49
CA LEU A 29 -8.79 1.69 -7.15
C LEU A 29 -8.82 3.21 -7.07
N SER A 30 -8.31 3.90 -8.08
CA SER A 30 -8.38 5.36 -8.16
C SER A 30 -9.81 5.87 -8.24
N ALA A 31 -10.70 5.17 -8.95
CA ALA A 31 -12.12 5.50 -8.99
C ALA A 31 -12.80 5.32 -7.63
N ILE A 32 -12.39 4.32 -6.86
CA ILE A 32 -12.93 4.00 -5.53
C ILE A 32 -12.30 4.88 -4.44
N MET A 33 -10.99 5.07 -4.51
CA MET A 33 -10.17 5.76 -3.49
C MET A 33 -10.07 7.28 -3.73
N GLY A 34 -10.50 7.76 -4.88
CA GLY A 34 -10.42 9.16 -5.28
C GLY A 34 -9.11 9.54 -5.97
N LYS A 35 -9.05 10.79 -6.41
CA LYS A 35 -7.92 11.30 -7.23
C LYS A 35 -6.57 11.30 -6.53
N ASN A 36 -6.54 11.17 -5.21
CA ASN A 36 -5.32 11.19 -4.39
C ASN A 36 -4.78 9.78 -4.09
N CYS A 37 -5.21 8.77 -4.83
CA CYS A 37 -4.76 7.39 -4.63
C CYS A 37 -3.23 7.25 -4.76
N HIS A 38 -2.60 8.02 -5.61
CA HIS A 38 -1.16 8.07 -5.78
C HIS A 38 -0.39 8.40 -4.50
N ASP A 39 -0.89 9.40 -3.77
CA ASP A 39 -0.21 9.92 -2.57
C ASP A 39 -0.54 9.09 -1.33
N THR A 40 -1.61 8.29 -1.40
CA THR A 40 -2.17 7.56 -0.27
C THR A 40 -2.09 6.06 -0.38
N ALA A 41 -1.62 5.53 -1.50
CA ALA A 41 -1.43 4.10 -1.73
C ALA A 41 0.06 3.74 -1.74
N MET A 42 0.39 2.62 -1.09
CA MET A 42 1.70 2.00 -1.11
C MET A 42 1.68 0.84 -2.11
N THR A 43 2.73 0.73 -2.90
CA THR A 43 2.94 -0.45 -3.76
C THR A 43 3.46 -1.60 -2.91
N ILE A 44 2.84 -2.76 -3.06
CA ILE A 44 3.26 -4.00 -2.42
C ILE A 44 3.87 -4.91 -3.47
N ASP A 45 5.10 -5.34 -3.24
CA ASP A 45 5.81 -6.33 -4.04
C ASP A 45 6.72 -7.12 -3.11
N ALA A 46 6.38 -8.37 -2.87
CA ALA A 46 7.14 -9.25 -2.00
C ALA A 46 7.09 -10.69 -2.50
N ARG A 47 8.16 -11.40 -2.29
CA ARG A 47 8.27 -12.82 -2.64
C ARG A 47 8.83 -13.60 -1.46
N ARG A 48 8.30 -14.78 -1.25
CA ARG A 48 8.83 -15.73 -0.29
C ARG A 48 8.60 -17.15 -0.81
N GLU A 49 9.69 -17.90 -1.00
CA GLU A 49 9.64 -19.21 -1.67
C GLU A 49 8.93 -19.09 -3.03
N ASP A 50 7.88 -19.86 -3.25
CA ASP A 50 7.08 -19.84 -4.49
C ASP A 50 5.87 -18.90 -4.41
N ALA A 51 5.71 -18.17 -3.31
CA ALA A 51 4.62 -17.23 -3.13
C ALA A 51 5.05 -15.81 -3.54
N VAL A 52 4.25 -15.18 -4.37
CA VAL A 52 4.43 -13.79 -4.81
C VAL A 52 3.23 -12.97 -4.36
N LEU A 53 3.48 -11.91 -3.61
CA LEU A 53 2.48 -10.95 -3.18
C LEU A 53 2.70 -9.62 -3.89
N SER A 54 1.69 -9.15 -4.58
CA SER A 54 1.73 -7.87 -5.28
C SER A 54 0.44 -7.08 -5.05
N GLY A 55 0.44 -5.83 -5.44
CA GLY A 55 -0.73 -4.97 -5.37
C GLY A 55 -0.52 -3.66 -4.66
N TYR A 56 -1.57 -3.16 -4.04
CA TYR A 56 -1.60 -1.84 -3.43
C TYR A 56 -2.27 -1.88 -2.06
N ALA A 57 -1.74 -1.09 -1.15
CA ALA A 57 -2.30 -0.93 0.19
C ALA A 57 -2.38 0.56 0.52
N GLY A 58 -3.50 0.99 1.07
CA GLY A 58 -3.70 2.37 1.52
C GLY A 58 -2.90 2.68 2.76
N LEU A 59 -2.45 3.93 2.88
CA LEU A 59 -1.92 4.46 4.14
C LEU A 59 -2.99 4.35 5.24
N PRO A 60 -2.59 4.26 6.51
CA PRO A 60 -3.54 4.18 7.63
C PRO A 60 -4.52 5.34 7.71
N THR A 61 -4.15 6.49 7.19
CA THR A 61 -5.04 7.66 7.09
C THR A 61 -6.24 7.43 6.16
N LEU A 62 -6.11 6.46 5.25
CA LEU A 62 -7.15 6.05 4.32
C LEU A 62 -7.78 4.75 4.82
N ASN A 63 -8.83 4.86 5.59
CA ASN A 63 -9.53 3.73 6.19
C ASN A 63 -11.04 3.86 6.08
N ARG A 64 -11.75 2.77 6.32
CA ARG A 64 -13.21 2.68 6.28
C ARG A 64 -13.74 1.96 7.52
N GLY A 65 -15.01 2.17 7.82
CA GLY A 65 -15.71 1.48 8.90
C GLY A 65 -16.12 0.03 8.58
N ASN A 66 -15.80 -0.46 7.40
CA ASN A 66 -16.08 -1.84 6.97
C ASN A 66 -14.99 -2.36 6.03
N ALA A 67 -15.00 -3.65 5.78
CA ALA A 67 -14.02 -4.34 4.95
C ALA A 67 -14.37 -4.36 3.45
N GLN A 68 -15.33 -3.57 2.98
CA GLN A 68 -15.78 -3.59 1.59
C GLN A 68 -14.73 -3.16 0.58
N MET A 69 -13.72 -2.40 1.02
CA MET A 69 -12.60 -1.95 0.21
C MET A 69 -11.34 -2.80 0.39
N GLN A 70 -11.50 -4.02 0.84
CA GLN A 70 -10.43 -5.01 0.93
C GLN A 70 -10.61 -6.06 -0.16
N PHE A 71 -9.83 -5.94 -1.20
CA PHE A 71 -9.87 -6.84 -2.36
C PHE A 71 -8.68 -7.79 -2.31
N LEU A 72 -8.97 -9.08 -2.21
CA LEU A 72 -7.95 -10.13 -2.12
C LEU A 72 -8.15 -11.12 -3.26
N PHE A 73 -7.07 -11.42 -3.97
CA PHE A 73 -7.06 -12.35 -5.08
C PHE A 73 -6.00 -13.42 -4.85
N VAL A 74 -6.34 -14.66 -5.10
CA VAL A 74 -5.42 -15.78 -5.11
C VAL A 74 -5.43 -16.43 -6.48
N ASN A 75 -4.29 -16.46 -7.14
CA ASN A 75 -4.15 -16.95 -8.52
C ASN A 75 -5.20 -16.36 -9.47
N GLY A 76 -5.45 -15.04 -9.35
CA GLY A 76 -6.39 -14.29 -10.17
C GLY A 76 -7.87 -14.42 -9.79
N ARG A 77 -8.19 -15.15 -8.72
CA ARG A 77 -9.57 -15.34 -8.25
C ARG A 77 -9.83 -14.50 -6.99
N PRO A 78 -10.94 -13.76 -6.93
CA PRO A 78 -11.31 -13.07 -5.71
C PRO A 78 -11.66 -14.07 -4.62
N VAL A 79 -11.12 -13.85 -3.43
CA VAL A 79 -11.32 -14.70 -2.27
C VAL A 79 -11.73 -13.90 -1.04
N ARG A 80 -12.46 -14.56 -0.14
CA ARG A 80 -12.80 -14.04 1.18
C ARG A 80 -12.37 -15.08 2.21
N ASP A 81 -11.16 -14.92 2.69
CA ASP A 81 -10.53 -15.87 3.59
C ASP A 81 -10.16 -15.24 4.92
N LYS A 82 -10.46 -15.92 6.01
CA LYS A 82 -10.22 -15.42 7.38
C LYS A 82 -8.75 -15.22 7.68
N LEU A 83 -7.88 -16.08 7.15
CA LEU A 83 -6.44 -15.98 7.34
C LEU A 83 -5.89 -14.72 6.67
N LEU A 84 -6.31 -14.45 5.45
CA LEU A 84 -5.88 -13.26 4.70
C LEU A 84 -6.37 -11.97 5.34
N TYR A 85 -7.64 -11.90 5.73
CA TYR A 85 -8.18 -10.75 6.47
C TYR A 85 -7.52 -10.58 7.84
N GLY A 86 -7.22 -11.68 8.53
CA GLY A 86 -6.51 -11.66 9.79
C GLY A 86 -5.08 -11.16 9.65
N ALA A 87 -4.39 -11.51 8.56
CA ALA A 87 -3.07 -11.01 8.23
C ALA A 87 -3.09 -9.49 7.96
N LEU A 88 -4.05 -9.00 7.18
CA LEU A 88 -4.25 -7.57 6.96
C LEU A 88 -4.47 -6.82 8.28
N ARG A 89 -5.37 -7.31 9.08
CA ARG A 89 -5.67 -6.72 10.40
C ARG A 89 -4.42 -6.70 11.29
N GLY A 90 -3.65 -7.78 11.30
CA GLY A 90 -2.41 -7.88 12.06
C GLY A 90 -1.35 -6.87 11.61
N ALA A 91 -1.24 -6.63 10.31
CA ALA A 91 -0.28 -5.66 9.75
C ALA A 91 -0.63 -4.21 10.12
N TYR A 92 -1.91 -3.87 10.12
CA TYR A 92 -2.38 -2.51 10.45
C TYR A 92 -2.72 -2.29 11.92
N ARG A 93 -2.54 -3.28 12.78
CA ARG A 93 -2.97 -3.25 14.18
C ARG A 93 -2.41 -2.07 14.97
N GLU A 94 -1.20 -1.64 14.67
CA GLU A 94 -0.54 -0.52 15.36
C GLU A 94 -1.01 0.85 14.86
N PHE A 95 -1.69 0.88 13.72
CA PHE A 95 -2.06 2.11 13.02
C PHE A 95 -3.57 2.36 12.99
N LEU A 96 -4.37 1.31 13.07
CA LEU A 96 -5.82 1.37 12.98
C LEU A 96 -6.48 0.77 14.21
N SER A 97 -7.56 1.41 14.66
CA SER A 97 -8.43 0.82 15.66
C SER A 97 -9.16 -0.42 15.11
N HIS A 98 -9.67 -1.26 15.99
CA HIS A 98 -10.27 -2.55 15.63
C HIS A 98 -11.54 -2.44 14.77
N ASP A 99 -12.19 -1.28 14.74
CA ASP A 99 -13.37 -0.96 13.95
C ASP A 99 -13.05 -0.28 12.60
N ARG A 100 -11.77 -0.12 12.29
CA ARG A 100 -11.30 0.49 11.05
C ARG A 100 -10.57 -0.52 10.17
N TYR A 101 -10.76 -0.35 8.86
CA TYR A 101 -10.25 -1.26 7.84
C TYR A 101 -9.46 -0.47 6.80
N ALA A 102 -8.25 -0.92 6.52
CA ALA A 102 -7.43 -0.36 5.45
C ALA A 102 -8.03 -0.68 4.08
N LEU A 103 -7.81 0.21 3.12
CA LEU A 103 -8.11 -0.05 1.72
C LEU A 103 -6.94 -0.82 1.11
N VAL A 104 -7.20 -2.00 0.56
CA VAL A 104 -6.17 -2.83 -0.06
C VAL A 104 -6.69 -3.52 -1.30
N ALA A 105 -5.81 -3.73 -2.25
CA ALA A 105 -6.01 -4.66 -3.36
C ALA A 105 -4.73 -5.50 -3.50
N LEU A 106 -4.77 -6.72 -3.02
CA LEU A 106 -3.63 -7.62 -2.98
C LEU A 106 -3.86 -8.83 -3.87
N PHE A 107 -2.82 -9.19 -4.58
CA PHE A 107 -2.75 -10.35 -5.47
C PHE A 107 -1.70 -11.30 -4.93
N LEU A 108 -2.12 -12.51 -4.62
CA LEU A 108 -1.27 -13.57 -4.13
C LEU A 108 -1.19 -14.67 -5.18
N ASP A 109 -0.03 -14.83 -5.76
CA ASP A 109 0.26 -15.89 -6.73
C ASP A 109 1.04 -17.01 -6.05
N LEU A 110 0.53 -18.21 -6.19
CA LEU A 110 1.06 -19.43 -5.57
C LEU A 110 1.14 -20.55 -6.59
N ALA A 111 2.06 -21.49 -6.37
CA ALA A 111 2.03 -22.75 -7.09
C ALA A 111 0.68 -23.46 -6.87
N SER A 112 0.16 -24.10 -7.89
CA SER A 112 -1.18 -24.72 -7.86
C SER A 112 -1.35 -25.80 -6.79
N ASP A 113 -0.25 -26.45 -6.39
CA ASP A 113 -0.21 -27.44 -5.31
C ASP A 113 -0.08 -26.84 -3.91
N ALA A 114 0.23 -25.54 -3.80
CA ALA A 114 0.36 -24.81 -2.53
C ALA A 114 -0.97 -24.27 -2.01
N VAL A 115 -2.00 -24.30 -2.81
CA VAL A 115 -3.32 -23.78 -2.46
C VAL A 115 -4.44 -24.67 -2.98
N ASP A 116 -5.40 -24.94 -2.12
CA ASP A 116 -6.62 -25.63 -2.48
C ASP A 116 -7.78 -24.61 -2.40
N VAL A 117 -8.35 -24.29 -3.55
CA VAL A 117 -9.49 -23.39 -3.66
C VAL A 117 -10.76 -24.24 -3.51
N ASN A 118 -11.44 -24.05 -2.40
CA ASN A 118 -12.73 -24.70 -2.20
C ASN A 118 -13.78 -24.08 -3.11
N VAL A 119 -14.23 -24.85 -4.10
CA VAL A 119 -15.12 -24.41 -5.18
C VAL A 119 -16.60 -24.35 -4.74
N HIS A 120 -16.87 -24.18 -3.47
CA HIS A 120 -18.26 -23.98 -3.06
C HIS A 120 -18.71 -22.56 -3.43
N PRO A 121 -19.73 -22.35 -4.28
CA PRO A 121 -20.11 -21.04 -4.79
C PRO A 121 -20.50 -20.03 -3.71
N ALA A 122 -20.81 -20.50 -2.50
CA ALA A 122 -21.15 -19.66 -1.36
C ALA A 122 -19.96 -19.30 -0.46
N LYS A 123 -18.78 -19.93 -0.65
CA LYS A 123 -17.60 -19.76 0.21
C LYS A 123 -16.36 -19.66 -0.64
N ALA A 124 -15.89 -18.45 -0.88
CA ALA A 124 -14.60 -18.19 -1.51
C ALA A 124 -13.43 -18.38 -0.51
N GLU A 125 -13.48 -19.45 0.27
CA GLU A 125 -12.43 -19.83 1.22
C GLU A 125 -11.33 -20.61 0.52
N VAL A 126 -10.09 -20.38 0.93
CA VAL A 126 -8.87 -20.99 0.37
C VAL A 126 -8.16 -21.73 1.47
N ARG A 127 -7.65 -22.91 1.16
CA ARG A 127 -6.74 -23.64 2.05
C ARG A 127 -5.33 -23.54 1.54
N PHE A 128 -4.45 -23.01 2.36
CA PHE A 128 -3.03 -22.93 2.05
C PHE A 128 -2.28 -24.11 2.64
N ARG A 129 -1.35 -24.68 1.88
CA ARG A 129 -0.47 -25.73 2.35
C ARG A 129 0.39 -25.25 3.52
N ASP A 130 0.91 -24.02 3.43
CA ASP A 130 1.63 -23.34 4.50
C ASP A 130 0.96 -22.01 4.85
N ALA A 131 0.00 -22.05 5.76
CA ALA A 131 -0.73 -20.89 6.22
C ALA A 131 0.19 -19.88 6.95
N GLY A 132 1.19 -20.37 7.67
CA GLY A 132 2.16 -19.55 8.39
C GLY A 132 3.03 -18.73 7.45
N LEU A 133 3.50 -19.33 6.36
CA LEU A 133 4.27 -18.66 5.32
C LEU A 133 3.47 -17.52 4.68
N ILE A 134 2.23 -17.79 4.29
CA ILE A 134 1.35 -16.81 3.65
C ILE A 134 1.04 -15.64 4.59
N ARG A 135 0.71 -15.95 5.84
CA ARG A 135 0.48 -14.91 6.86
C ARG A 135 1.74 -14.06 7.07
N GLY A 136 2.89 -14.69 7.21
CA GLY A 136 4.18 -14.00 7.39
C GLY A 136 4.55 -13.12 6.20
N LEU A 137 4.29 -13.59 4.98
CA LEU A 137 4.52 -12.82 3.76
C LEU A 137 3.65 -11.55 3.74
N ILE A 138 2.36 -11.68 3.96
CA ILE A 138 1.44 -10.53 3.95
C ILE A 138 1.77 -9.53 5.06
N VAL A 139 1.91 -9.99 6.29
CA VAL A 139 2.21 -9.13 7.43
C VAL A 139 3.56 -8.44 7.26
N GLY A 140 4.58 -9.19 6.83
CA GLY A 140 5.92 -8.65 6.60
C GLY A 140 5.96 -7.60 5.49
N ALA A 141 5.35 -7.88 4.36
CA ALA A 141 5.29 -6.96 3.23
C ALA A 141 4.56 -5.65 3.57
N LEU A 142 3.42 -5.76 4.23
CA LEU A 142 2.64 -4.58 4.62
C LEU A 142 3.35 -3.76 5.71
N LYS A 143 3.92 -4.39 6.72
CA LYS A 143 4.69 -3.67 7.75
C LYS A 143 5.90 -2.97 7.17
N HIS A 144 6.60 -3.61 6.23
CA HIS A 144 7.72 -3.00 5.53
C HIS A 144 7.28 -1.77 4.73
N ALA A 145 6.21 -1.87 3.95
CA ALA A 145 5.67 -0.76 3.19
C ALA A 145 5.19 0.40 4.08
N LEU A 146 4.55 0.09 5.21
CA LEU A 146 4.12 1.09 6.20
C LEU A 146 5.31 1.80 6.85
N ALA A 147 6.38 1.09 7.18
CA ALA A 147 7.60 1.66 7.71
C ALA A 147 8.28 2.59 6.69
N GLU A 148 8.40 2.18 5.44
CA GLU A 148 8.95 3.01 4.36
C GLU A 148 8.13 4.28 4.13
N ALA A 149 6.81 4.17 4.15
CA ALA A 149 5.92 5.32 4.01
C ALA A 149 6.08 6.30 5.18
N GLY A 150 6.23 5.79 6.41
CA GLY A 150 6.50 6.59 7.60
C GLY A 150 7.84 7.33 7.51
N HIS A 151 8.90 6.67 7.05
CA HIS A 151 10.21 7.29 6.84
C HIS A 151 10.17 8.38 5.77
N ARG A 152 9.50 8.15 4.66
CA ARG A 152 9.34 9.17 3.60
C ARG A 152 8.60 10.41 4.11
N ALA A 153 7.53 10.23 4.86
CA ALA A 153 6.79 11.34 5.46
C ALA A 153 7.67 12.15 6.43
N SER A 154 8.44 11.49 7.28
CA SER A 154 9.34 12.14 8.24
C SER A 154 10.45 12.92 7.53
N THR A 155 11.03 12.39 6.47
CA THR A 155 12.07 13.06 5.69
C THR A 155 11.54 14.30 4.99
N THR A 156 10.31 14.24 4.46
CA THR A 156 9.67 15.38 3.81
C THR A 156 9.41 16.51 4.80
N VAL A 157 8.93 16.18 5.99
CA VAL A 157 8.68 17.16 7.06
C VAL A 157 10.00 17.79 7.54
N ALA A 158 11.05 16.99 7.74
CA ALA A 158 12.36 17.47 8.13
C ALA A 158 12.98 18.38 7.05
N GLY A 159 12.87 18.01 5.78
CA GLY A 159 13.32 18.82 4.66
C GLY A 159 12.58 20.16 4.56
N ALA A 160 11.27 20.15 4.75
CA ALA A 160 10.48 21.37 4.79
C ALA A 160 10.82 22.27 5.98
N ALA A 161 11.04 21.70 7.16
CA ALA A 161 11.46 22.43 8.35
C ALA A 161 12.85 23.06 8.19
N LEU A 162 13.80 22.33 7.62
CA LEU A 162 15.15 22.85 7.34
C LEU A 162 15.15 23.91 6.24
N GLY A 163 14.27 23.79 5.25
CA GLY A 163 14.09 24.80 4.21
C GLY A 163 13.43 26.09 4.70
N ALA A 164 12.64 26.02 5.76
CA ALA A 164 12.02 27.18 6.39
C ALA A 164 12.98 27.99 7.28
N VAL A 165 14.08 27.42 7.72
CA VAL A 165 15.15 28.10 8.45
C VAL A 165 16.16 28.63 7.44
N ARG A 166 15.78 29.64 6.66
CA ARG A 166 16.77 30.51 6.02
C ARG A 166 17.31 31.42 7.10
N PRO A 167 18.64 31.51 7.32
CA PRO A 167 19.19 32.59 8.10
C PRO A 167 18.85 33.87 7.36
N GLY A 168 17.96 34.64 7.93
CA GLY A 168 17.70 35.99 7.46
C GLY A 168 19.00 36.75 7.49
N GLY A 169 19.51 37.13 6.33
CA GLY A 169 20.68 37.97 6.23
C GLY A 169 20.38 39.25 6.97
N MET A 170 21.01 39.46 8.09
CA MET A 170 21.13 40.76 8.71
C MET A 170 22.02 41.62 7.81
N ALA A 171 21.42 42.32 6.90
CA ALA A 171 22.01 43.50 6.32
C ALA A 171 21.70 44.67 7.29
N GLY A 172 22.47 44.76 8.32
CA GLY A 172 22.55 45.91 9.18
C GLY A 172 23.32 46.98 8.44
N GLY A 173 22.63 47.86 7.73
CA GLY A 173 23.19 49.12 7.27
C GLY A 173 23.31 50.08 8.43
N TYR A 174 24.49 50.16 9.03
CA TYR A 174 24.89 51.32 9.85
C TYR A 174 25.41 52.39 8.91
N SER A 175 24.57 53.32 8.54
CA SER A 175 25.03 54.62 8.03
C SER A 175 25.05 55.61 9.18
N GLY A 176 26.20 55.72 9.83
CA GLY A 176 26.50 56.81 10.70
C GLY A 176 26.84 58.02 9.84
N ALA A 177 26.00 59.01 9.87
CA ALA A 177 26.37 60.34 9.44
C ALA A 177 26.50 61.18 10.71
N GLY A 178 27.69 61.36 11.14
CA GLY A 178 28.06 62.41 12.04
C GLY A 178 28.20 63.71 11.26
N SER A 179 27.67 64.73 11.76
CA SER A 179 28.04 66.11 11.50
C SER A 179 27.58 66.88 12.72
N GLY A 180 28.45 67.30 13.52
CA GLY A 180 29.41 68.34 13.64
C GLY A 180 28.72 69.67 13.68
N ASN A 181 28.91 70.34 14.66
CA ASN A 181 29.31 71.71 14.72
C ASN A 181 28.65 72.51 15.88
N TYR A 182 29.54 73.08 16.60
CA TYR A 182 29.43 74.10 17.61
C TYR A 182 28.95 73.68 18.98
#